data_9ae29e32c561b4e095bdaed8dbb257a7
#
_entry.id   9ae29e32c561b4e095bdaed8dbb257a7
#
_cell.length_a   1.000
_cell.length_b   1.000
_cell.length_c   1.000
_cell.angle_alpha   90.00
_cell.angle_beta   90.00
_cell.angle_gamma   90.00
#
_symmetry.space_group_name_H-M   'P 1'
#
loop_
_entity.id
_entity.type
_entity.pdbx_description
1 polymer ?
#
loop_
_entity_poly.entity_id
_entity_poly.type
_entity_poly.pdbx_seq_one_letter_code
_entity_poly.pdbx_strand_id
1 'polypeptide(L)'
;MLAEAVAPYGGIIMWRAFVYNPTSSDRANQAVEEFKSLDGQFADNVIIQIKNGPIDFQPREPFSPLFGQLYNTPMMMEFQITQEYLGFSNHLVYHGTTYEECLDSDTYRDGKGSTIAKMVKAIAGVANTGQDPNFCGYIFAQSNWYAFGRLAWDPTLSAEQIANEWIRQTFIKPKGITPTAYEQNFLIPVKDMMMSSRETAVNYMMPLGFHHIFGGSHYGPGPWENSIRRPDWSPVFYHKADKNGVGFDRTRNGSANVDQYHEPLASQFNSLETCPESLLLWFHHLPWDYKLSSGRELWDEICLHYDKGISQVEEYKKMWAKLKPYVSESIFNEVSEKLDIQKNDAEWWRDALSLIHI
;
A
#
# COMPACT_ATOMS: atom_id res chain seq x y z
N MET A 1 -8.44 19.79 26.41
CA MET A 1 -9.90 19.99 26.26
C MET A 1 -10.65 18.68 25.88
N LEU A 2 -10.53 18.14 24.65
CA LEU A 2 -11.30 16.91 24.29
C LEU A 2 -10.91 15.71 25.17
N ALA A 3 -9.62 15.46 25.34
CA ALA A 3 -9.12 14.37 26.16
C ALA A 3 -9.62 14.46 27.62
N GLU A 4 -9.55 15.61 28.21
CA GLU A 4 -10.05 15.88 29.58
C GLU A 4 -11.57 15.68 29.68
N ALA A 5 -12.34 16.09 28.64
CA ALA A 5 -13.80 15.97 28.64
C ALA A 5 -14.26 14.51 28.64
N VAL A 6 -13.53 13.60 27.99
CA VAL A 6 -13.91 12.18 27.89
C VAL A 6 -13.23 11.29 28.93
N ALA A 7 -12.15 11.76 29.57
CA ALA A 7 -11.40 11.00 30.57
C ALA A 7 -12.25 10.48 31.77
N PRO A 8 -13.20 11.26 32.33
CA PRO A 8 -14.06 10.78 33.41
C PRO A 8 -14.95 9.59 33.05
N TYR A 9 -15.14 9.36 31.74
CA TYR A 9 -15.97 8.27 31.20
C TYR A 9 -15.10 7.12 30.65
N GLY A 10 -13.78 7.13 30.89
CA GLY A 10 -12.86 6.15 30.32
C GLY A 10 -12.64 6.31 28.81
N GLY A 11 -13.00 7.47 28.26
CA GLY A 11 -12.87 7.74 26.83
C GLY A 11 -11.43 7.93 26.38
N ILE A 12 -11.14 7.50 25.15
CA ILE A 12 -9.86 7.62 24.48
C ILE A 12 -10.01 8.54 23.27
N ILE A 13 -9.03 9.40 23.05
CA ILE A 13 -8.95 10.23 21.83
C ILE A 13 -7.93 9.60 20.86
N MET A 14 -8.38 9.26 19.68
CA MET A 14 -7.53 8.84 18.56
C MET A 14 -7.28 10.06 17.67
N TRP A 15 -6.06 10.57 17.71
CA TRP A 15 -5.69 11.76 16.94
C TRP A 15 -4.87 11.35 15.72
N ARG A 16 -5.40 11.62 14.51
CA ARG A 16 -4.70 11.30 13.26
C ARG A 16 -3.49 12.20 13.06
N ALA A 17 -2.33 11.59 12.85
CA ALA A 17 -1.10 12.28 12.44
C ALA A 17 -1.15 12.60 10.94
N PHE A 18 -2.09 13.43 10.53
CA PHE A 18 -2.27 13.86 9.15
C PHE A 18 -2.12 15.37 9.05
N VAL A 19 -1.15 15.83 8.25
CA VAL A 19 -0.84 17.24 8.07
C VAL A 19 -1.44 17.76 6.78
N TYR A 20 -2.44 18.64 6.89
CA TYR A 20 -3.14 19.20 5.73
C TYR A 20 -2.43 20.39 5.09
N ASN A 21 -1.63 21.12 5.86
CA ASN A 21 -0.95 22.32 5.40
C ASN A 21 0.55 22.22 5.72
N PRO A 22 1.29 21.44 4.93
CA PRO A 22 2.70 21.20 5.19
C PRO A 22 3.54 22.46 4.97
N THR A 23 4.54 22.61 5.81
CA THR A 23 5.60 23.61 5.64
C THR A 23 6.82 23.02 4.95
N SER A 24 6.91 21.69 4.91
CA SER A 24 8.00 20.94 4.28
C SER A 24 7.88 20.90 2.75
N SER A 25 9.03 20.91 2.09
CA SER A 25 9.13 20.68 0.64
C SER A 25 8.89 19.24 0.23
N ASP A 26 8.92 18.29 1.18
CA ASP A 26 8.61 16.87 0.98
C ASP A 26 7.53 16.43 1.97
N ARG A 27 6.40 15.99 1.45
CA ARG A 27 5.29 15.51 2.29
C ARG A 27 5.64 14.27 3.13
N ALA A 28 6.62 13.48 2.71
CA ALA A 28 7.05 12.32 3.48
C ALA A 28 7.66 12.71 4.84
N ASN A 29 8.16 13.94 4.98
CA ASN A 29 8.74 14.45 6.22
C ASN A 29 7.71 14.94 7.25
N GLN A 30 6.52 15.33 6.81
CA GLN A 30 5.59 16.16 7.58
C GLN A 30 5.14 15.56 8.89
N ALA A 31 4.81 14.26 8.91
CA ALA A 31 4.30 13.63 10.13
C ALA A 31 5.34 13.67 11.25
N VAL A 32 6.60 13.44 10.93
CA VAL A 32 7.69 13.51 11.92
C VAL A 32 7.97 14.96 12.33
N GLU A 33 8.04 15.88 11.37
CA GLU A 33 8.28 17.30 11.64
C GLU A 33 7.22 17.91 12.56
N GLU A 34 5.95 17.53 12.39
CA GLU A 34 4.84 18.04 13.18
C GLU A 34 4.72 17.34 14.56
N PHE A 35 4.84 16.03 14.61
CA PHE A 35 4.46 15.26 15.80
C PHE A 35 5.62 14.89 16.70
N LYS A 36 6.85 14.78 16.22
CA LYS A 36 8.00 14.37 17.04
C LYS A 36 8.23 15.32 18.22
N SER A 37 8.12 16.62 18.02
CA SER A 37 8.31 17.61 19.08
C SER A 37 7.20 17.60 20.15
N LEU A 38 6.06 16.97 19.85
CA LEU A 38 4.90 16.85 20.74
C LEU A 38 4.93 15.55 21.55
N ASP A 39 5.95 14.70 21.39
CA ASP A 39 6.05 13.44 22.13
C ASP A 39 6.04 13.66 23.63
N GLY A 40 5.15 12.98 24.34
CA GLY A 40 4.95 13.11 25.79
C GLY A 40 4.18 14.37 26.22
N GLN A 41 3.68 15.20 25.29
CA GLN A 41 2.90 16.40 25.62
C GLN A 41 1.38 16.18 25.52
N PHE A 42 0.95 15.04 25.04
CA PHE A 42 -0.46 14.66 24.99
C PHE A 42 -0.93 14.11 26.35
N ALA A 43 -2.24 14.23 26.62
CA ALA A 43 -2.83 13.60 27.78
C ALA A 43 -2.77 12.06 27.65
N ASP A 44 -2.75 11.34 28.77
CA ASP A 44 -2.54 9.88 28.83
C ASP A 44 -3.59 9.07 28.04
N ASN A 45 -4.79 9.65 27.83
CA ASN A 45 -5.86 9.02 27.05
C ASN A 45 -5.87 9.44 25.56
N VAL A 46 -4.77 9.97 25.05
CA VAL A 46 -4.59 10.27 23.63
C VAL A 46 -3.70 9.22 22.99
N ILE A 47 -4.12 8.68 21.86
CA ILE A 47 -3.34 7.77 21.01
C ILE A 47 -3.14 8.44 19.67
N ILE A 48 -1.92 8.53 19.18
CA ILE A 48 -1.60 9.08 17.86
C ILE A 48 -1.83 8.00 16.80
N GLN A 49 -2.76 8.25 15.89
CA GLN A 49 -3.14 7.36 14.80
C GLN A 49 -2.29 7.68 13.55
N ILE A 50 -1.44 6.74 13.17
CA ILE A 50 -0.41 6.90 12.14
C ILE A 50 -0.76 6.00 10.96
N LYS A 51 -0.80 6.55 9.74
CA LYS A 51 -0.94 5.76 8.50
C LYS A 51 0.23 4.80 8.34
N ASN A 52 -0.01 3.68 7.67
CA ASN A 52 1.03 2.69 7.41
C ASN A 52 2.26 3.28 6.70
N GLY A 53 2.07 4.18 5.74
CA GLY A 53 3.13 4.89 5.04
C GLY A 53 3.14 6.40 5.31
N PRO A 54 4.18 7.12 4.89
CA PRO A 54 4.33 8.53 5.21
C PRO A 54 3.45 9.47 4.35
N ILE A 55 2.83 8.98 3.28
CA ILE A 55 2.01 9.81 2.40
C ILE A 55 0.52 9.48 2.58
N ASP A 56 -0.08 8.71 1.68
CA ASP A 56 -1.52 8.49 1.66
C ASP A 56 -1.90 7.14 1.07
N PHE A 57 -1.54 6.05 1.76
CA PHE A 57 -1.93 4.69 1.41
C PHE A 57 -1.54 4.27 -0.01
N GLN A 58 -0.34 4.58 -0.42
CA GLN A 58 0.16 4.17 -1.72
C GLN A 58 0.33 2.64 -1.79
N PRO A 59 0.13 2.00 -2.94
CA PRO A 59 0.32 0.55 -3.10
C PRO A 59 1.72 0.07 -2.71
N ARG A 60 2.73 0.92 -2.91
CA ARG A 60 4.11 0.69 -2.49
C ARG A 60 4.67 1.97 -1.86
N GLU A 61 4.96 1.90 -0.57
CA GLU A 61 5.66 2.93 0.18
C GLU A 61 6.37 2.30 1.38
N PRO A 62 7.43 2.90 1.93
CA PRO A 62 8.00 2.44 3.19
C PRO A 62 7.02 2.68 4.33
N PHE A 63 7.23 2.03 5.47
CA PHE A 63 6.45 2.36 6.66
C PHE A 63 6.68 3.82 7.10
N SER A 64 5.69 4.44 7.75
CA SER A 64 5.82 5.81 8.26
C SER A 64 6.94 5.90 9.32
N PRO A 65 7.97 6.76 9.12
CA PRO A 65 9.06 6.89 10.08
C PRO A 65 8.58 7.38 11.45
N LEU A 66 7.40 7.97 11.54
CA LEU A 66 6.85 8.44 12.82
C LEU A 66 6.69 7.30 13.86
N PHE A 67 6.50 6.05 13.42
CA PHE A 67 6.49 4.90 14.33
C PHE A 67 7.78 4.74 15.12
N GLY A 68 8.91 5.15 14.56
CA GLY A 68 10.20 5.14 15.25
C GLY A 68 10.49 6.39 16.08
N GLN A 69 9.65 7.43 16.05
CA GLN A 69 9.98 8.76 16.59
C GLN A 69 9.21 9.15 17.86
N LEU A 70 8.17 8.40 18.24
CA LEU A 70 7.40 8.66 19.45
C LEU A 70 7.74 7.61 20.52
N TYR A 71 8.26 8.06 21.67
CA TYR A 71 8.71 7.20 22.77
C TYR A 71 7.74 7.24 23.96
N ASN A 72 7.10 8.37 24.19
CA ASN A 72 6.31 8.66 25.38
C ASN A 72 4.80 8.70 25.08
N THR A 73 4.42 8.91 23.83
CA THR A 73 3.03 8.99 23.40
C THR A 73 2.58 7.66 22.78
N PRO A 74 1.45 7.08 23.23
CA PRO A 74 0.91 5.87 22.62
C PRO A 74 0.61 6.07 21.13
N MET A 75 0.91 5.04 20.33
CA MET A 75 0.68 5.02 18.90
C MET A 75 -0.31 3.94 18.51
N MET A 76 -1.04 4.16 17.42
CA MET A 76 -1.83 3.16 16.73
C MET A 76 -1.60 3.20 15.24
N MET A 77 -1.75 2.05 14.59
CA MET A 77 -1.70 1.90 13.15
C MET A 77 -3.01 2.34 12.52
N GLU A 78 -2.94 3.03 11.37
CA GLU A 78 -4.09 3.26 10.49
C GLU A 78 -3.86 2.58 9.15
N PHE A 79 -4.72 1.60 8.82
CA PHE A 79 -4.74 0.96 7.51
C PHE A 79 -5.89 1.47 6.64
N GLN A 80 -5.68 1.57 5.34
CA GLN A 80 -6.76 1.72 4.39
C GLN A 80 -7.33 0.34 4.03
N ILE A 81 -8.61 0.14 4.30
CA ILE A 81 -9.37 -1.05 3.87
C ILE A 81 -9.97 -0.79 2.49
N THR A 82 -10.39 0.46 2.25
CA THR A 82 -10.86 0.93 0.95
C THR A 82 -9.73 0.86 -0.08
N GLN A 83 -10.08 0.52 -1.28
CA GLN A 83 -9.16 0.46 -2.43
C GLN A 83 -9.32 1.73 -3.29
N GLU A 84 -9.16 2.91 -2.66
CA GLU A 84 -9.38 4.21 -3.30
C GLU A 84 -8.50 4.40 -4.54
N TYR A 85 -7.23 4.05 -4.44
CA TYR A 85 -6.25 4.17 -5.53
C TYR A 85 -6.19 2.95 -6.46
N LEU A 86 -7.04 1.95 -6.23
CA LEU A 86 -7.04 0.66 -6.93
C LEU A 86 -8.34 0.48 -7.72
N GLY A 87 -8.62 1.43 -8.60
CA GLY A 87 -9.83 1.45 -9.42
C GLY A 87 -11.11 1.51 -8.61
N PHE A 88 -11.10 2.22 -7.46
CA PHE A 88 -12.23 2.29 -6.52
C PHE A 88 -12.82 0.91 -6.23
N SER A 89 -11.96 -0.01 -5.76
CA SER A 89 -12.30 -1.40 -5.44
C SER A 89 -12.64 -2.31 -6.64
N ASN A 90 -12.31 -1.89 -7.86
CA ASN A 90 -12.46 -2.78 -9.02
C ASN A 90 -11.27 -3.73 -9.20
N HIS A 91 -10.09 -3.38 -8.69
CA HIS A 91 -8.91 -4.20 -8.87
C HIS A 91 -8.82 -5.29 -7.81
N LEU A 92 -8.39 -6.49 -8.22
CA LEU A 92 -7.98 -7.53 -7.29
C LEU A 92 -6.66 -7.13 -6.64
N VAL A 93 -6.73 -6.69 -5.37
CA VAL A 93 -5.56 -6.41 -4.54
C VAL A 93 -5.84 -6.83 -3.11
N TYR A 94 -5.11 -7.83 -2.64
CA TYR A 94 -5.23 -8.33 -1.28
C TYR A 94 -4.28 -7.57 -0.35
N HIS A 95 -4.85 -6.68 0.46
CA HIS A 95 -4.10 -5.83 1.38
C HIS A 95 -3.50 -6.56 2.59
N GLY A 96 -3.92 -7.82 2.86
CA GLY A 96 -3.33 -8.60 3.94
C GLY A 96 -1.81 -8.63 3.89
N THR A 97 -1.23 -8.72 2.68
CA THR A 97 0.23 -8.68 2.48
C THR A 97 0.84 -7.32 2.82
N THR A 98 0.13 -6.22 2.57
CA THR A 98 0.57 -4.87 2.95
C THR A 98 0.53 -4.67 4.45
N TYR A 99 -0.54 -5.18 5.10
CA TYR A 99 -0.72 -5.05 6.55
C TYR A 99 0.33 -5.84 7.32
N GLU A 100 0.59 -7.10 6.92
CA GLU A 100 1.64 -7.95 7.48
C GLU A 100 3.01 -7.29 7.33
N GLU A 101 3.40 -6.90 6.10
CA GLU A 101 4.68 -6.23 5.82
C GLU A 101 4.89 -5.00 6.72
N CYS A 102 3.85 -4.18 6.90
CA CYS A 102 3.96 -2.98 7.72
C CYS A 102 4.08 -3.32 9.21
N LEU A 103 3.27 -4.26 9.73
CA LEU A 103 3.31 -4.68 11.14
C LEU A 103 4.63 -5.35 11.51
N ASP A 104 5.21 -6.11 10.59
CA ASP A 104 6.48 -6.81 10.77
C ASP A 104 7.70 -5.91 10.55
N SER A 105 7.50 -4.71 9.99
CA SER A 105 8.60 -3.77 9.76
C SER A 105 9.31 -3.42 11.06
N ASP A 106 10.64 -3.60 11.08
CA ASP A 106 11.50 -3.25 12.20
C ASP A 106 11.87 -1.76 12.12
N THR A 107 11.48 -0.99 13.08
CA THR A 107 11.84 0.44 13.16
C THR A 107 13.26 0.67 13.66
N TYR A 108 13.87 -0.33 14.28
CA TYR A 108 15.14 -0.24 15.00
C TYR A 108 15.18 0.83 16.12
N ARG A 109 14.04 1.39 16.50
CA ARG A 109 13.96 2.44 17.53
C ARG A 109 14.64 2.06 18.84
N ASP A 110 14.42 0.84 19.30
CA ASP A 110 15.02 0.30 20.54
C ASP A 110 16.02 -0.82 20.22
N GLY A 111 16.60 -0.81 19.01
CA GLY A 111 17.43 -1.85 18.47
C GLY A 111 16.67 -2.85 17.61
N LYS A 112 17.36 -3.89 17.15
CA LYS A 112 16.79 -4.93 16.27
C LYS A 112 15.62 -5.66 16.96
N GLY A 113 14.54 -5.83 16.24
CA GLY A 113 13.32 -6.49 16.71
C GLY A 113 12.26 -5.54 17.27
N SER A 114 12.45 -4.22 17.08
CA SER A 114 11.46 -3.18 17.39
C SER A 114 10.40 -3.08 16.30
N THR A 115 9.64 -4.16 16.08
CA THR A 115 8.61 -4.19 15.03
C THR A 115 7.43 -3.29 15.40
N ILE A 116 6.76 -2.76 14.38
CA ILE A 116 5.59 -1.89 14.54
C ILE A 116 4.50 -2.60 15.34
N ALA A 117 4.24 -3.88 15.07
CA ALA A 117 3.26 -4.68 15.79
C ALA A 117 3.47 -4.69 17.32
N LYS A 118 4.72 -4.61 17.78
CA LYS A 118 5.04 -4.57 19.22
C LYS A 118 4.83 -3.20 19.86
N MET A 119 4.85 -2.15 19.05
CA MET A 119 4.81 -0.76 19.56
C MET A 119 3.42 -0.18 19.58
N VAL A 120 2.56 -0.54 18.63
CA VAL A 120 1.21 0.01 18.54
C VAL A 120 0.28 -0.57 19.60
N LYS A 121 -0.61 0.28 20.12
CA LYS A 121 -1.60 -0.07 21.14
C LYS A 121 -2.96 -0.47 20.53
N ALA A 122 -3.19 -0.11 19.28
CA ALA A 122 -4.41 -0.39 18.55
C ALA A 122 -4.16 -0.33 17.06
N ILE A 123 -5.12 -0.83 16.29
CA ILE A 123 -5.13 -0.75 14.81
C ILE A 123 -6.49 -0.17 14.40
N ALA A 124 -6.47 0.91 13.65
CA ALA A 124 -7.65 1.52 13.03
C ALA A 124 -7.71 1.22 11.54
N GLY A 125 -8.91 1.17 10.98
CA GLY A 125 -9.15 1.02 9.56
C GLY A 125 -9.95 2.19 9.02
N VAL A 126 -9.58 2.72 7.86
CA VAL A 126 -10.39 3.68 7.11
C VAL A 126 -11.02 2.97 5.92
N ALA A 127 -12.31 3.18 5.74
CA ALA A 127 -13.08 2.52 4.69
C ALA A 127 -14.18 3.41 4.18
N ASN A 128 -14.36 3.43 2.86
CA ASN A 128 -15.58 3.91 2.22
C ASN A 128 -16.46 2.70 1.94
N THR A 129 -17.68 2.69 2.45
CA THR A 129 -18.63 1.63 2.21
C THR A 129 -19.68 2.12 1.23
N GLY A 130 -19.92 1.34 0.17
CA GLY A 130 -21.03 1.56 -0.74
C GLY A 130 -22.36 1.01 -0.20
N GLN A 131 -23.35 0.93 -1.07
CA GLN A 131 -24.65 0.32 -0.78
C GLN A 131 -24.76 -1.12 -1.25
N ASP A 132 -23.70 -1.67 -1.83
CA ASP A 132 -23.67 -3.04 -2.32
C ASP A 132 -23.58 -4.06 -1.17
N PRO A 133 -24.13 -5.28 -1.35
CA PRO A 133 -24.17 -6.29 -0.30
C PRO A 133 -22.79 -6.70 0.27
N ASN A 134 -21.73 -6.56 -0.51
CA ASN A 134 -20.35 -6.85 -0.13
C ASN A 134 -19.49 -5.59 0.00
N PHE A 135 -20.08 -4.49 0.49
CA PHE A 135 -19.49 -3.18 0.77
C PHE A 135 -19.10 -2.36 -0.46
N CYS A 136 -18.48 -2.94 -1.45
CA CYS A 136 -17.93 -2.26 -2.62
C CYS A 136 -18.22 -2.96 -3.94
N GLY A 137 -19.19 -3.88 -3.97
CA GLY A 137 -19.58 -4.59 -5.18
C GLY A 137 -18.51 -5.56 -5.72
N TYR A 138 -17.59 -6.03 -4.86
CA TYR A 138 -16.55 -6.97 -5.24
C TYR A 138 -16.22 -7.93 -4.10
N ILE A 139 -16.42 -9.22 -4.35
CA ILE A 139 -16.23 -10.24 -3.30
C ILE A 139 -14.81 -10.27 -2.75
N PHE A 140 -13.80 -10.10 -3.59
CA PHE A 140 -12.40 -10.07 -3.11
C PHE A 140 -12.08 -8.86 -2.24
N ALA A 141 -12.78 -7.74 -2.38
CA ALA A 141 -12.59 -6.60 -1.49
C ALA A 141 -13.02 -6.91 -0.05
N GLN A 142 -13.95 -7.85 0.16
CA GLN A 142 -14.27 -8.35 1.51
C GLN A 142 -13.08 -9.00 2.21
N SER A 143 -12.15 -9.61 1.46
CA SER A 143 -10.95 -10.22 2.04
C SER A 143 -10.08 -9.21 2.78
N ASN A 144 -10.09 -7.95 2.36
CA ASN A 144 -9.34 -6.88 2.99
C ASN A 144 -9.95 -6.49 4.36
N TRP A 145 -11.27 -6.50 4.47
CA TRP A 145 -11.96 -6.33 5.75
C TRP A 145 -11.65 -7.50 6.71
N TYR A 146 -11.68 -8.71 6.17
CA TYR A 146 -11.36 -9.90 6.96
C TYR A 146 -9.91 -9.85 7.44
N ALA A 147 -8.96 -9.53 6.57
CA ALA A 147 -7.55 -9.43 6.90
C ALA A 147 -7.30 -8.33 7.95
N PHE A 148 -7.93 -7.16 7.77
CA PHE A 148 -7.87 -6.09 8.76
C PHE A 148 -8.35 -6.57 10.14
N GLY A 149 -9.54 -7.18 10.22
CA GLY A 149 -10.09 -7.66 11.49
C GLY A 149 -9.23 -8.73 12.15
N ARG A 150 -8.66 -9.65 11.37
CA ARG A 150 -7.79 -10.71 11.89
C ARG A 150 -6.48 -10.16 12.43
N LEU A 151 -5.81 -9.27 11.70
CA LEU A 151 -4.54 -8.67 12.13
C LEU A 151 -4.72 -7.64 13.25
N ALA A 152 -5.85 -6.93 13.30
CA ALA A 152 -6.17 -6.05 14.42
C ALA A 152 -6.38 -6.82 15.73
N TRP A 153 -6.85 -8.06 15.64
CA TRP A 153 -7.02 -8.95 16.78
C TRP A 153 -5.74 -9.69 17.17
N ASP A 154 -5.04 -10.23 16.17
CA ASP A 154 -3.79 -10.96 16.34
C ASP A 154 -2.79 -10.58 15.25
N PRO A 155 -1.89 -9.62 15.52
CA PRO A 155 -0.91 -9.13 14.54
C PRO A 155 0.21 -10.14 14.23
N THR A 156 0.21 -11.33 14.81
CA THR A 156 1.20 -12.39 14.55
C THR A 156 0.77 -13.35 13.44
N LEU A 157 -0.45 -13.22 12.94
CA LEU A 157 -0.96 -14.03 11.84
C LEU A 157 -0.33 -13.62 10.52
N SER A 158 -0.07 -14.60 9.64
CA SER A 158 0.40 -14.29 8.29
C SER A 158 -0.77 -13.98 7.34
N ALA A 159 -0.52 -13.13 6.37
CA ALA A 159 -1.47 -12.82 5.30
C ALA A 159 -1.93 -14.09 4.57
N GLU A 160 -1.04 -15.05 4.38
CA GLU A 160 -1.35 -16.33 3.74
C GLU A 160 -2.33 -17.17 4.57
N GLN A 161 -2.13 -17.25 5.89
CA GLN A 161 -3.07 -17.95 6.78
C GLN A 161 -4.45 -17.30 6.71
N ILE A 162 -4.50 -15.98 6.78
CA ILE A 162 -5.76 -15.22 6.74
C ILE A 162 -6.46 -15.38 5.39
N ALA A 163 -5.72 -15.34 4.28
CA ALA A 163 -6.28 -15.61 2.95
C ALA A 163 -6.92 -17.00 2.88
N ASN A 164 -6.22 -18.04 3.38
CA ASN A 164 -6.77 -19.40 3.45
C ASN A 164 -8.06 -19.49 4.29
N GLU A 165 -8.09 -18.82 5.45
CA GLU A 165 -9.28 -18.76 6.29
C GLU A 165 -10.45 -18.14 5.53
N TRP A 166 -10.23 -16.96 4.93
CA TRP A 166 -11.26 -16.24 4.21
C TRP A 166 -11.80 -17.02 3.00
N ILE A 167 -10.93 -17.61 2.18
CA ILE A 167 -11.35 -18.39 1.02
C ILE A 167 -12.24 -19.57 1.45
N ARG A 168 -11.86 -20.30 2.50
CA ARG A 168 -12.60 -21.46 3.00
C ARG A 168 -13.96 -21.11 3.61
N GLN A 169 -14.10 -19.92 4.17
CA GLN A 169 -15.36 -19.42 4.73
C GLN A 169 -16.29 -18.85 3.65
N THR A 170 -15.71 -18.23 2.62
CA THR A 170 -16.45 -17.50 1.59
C THR A 170 -16.96 -18.42 0.48
N PHE A 171 -16.15 -19.41 0.06
CA PHE A 171 -16.48 -20.27 -1.05
C PHE A 171 -16.85 -21.67 -0.57
N ILE A 172 -18.08 -22.07 -0.84
CA ILE A 172 -18.59 -23.38 -0.45
C ILE A 172 -18.24 -24.41 -1.53
N LYS A 173 -17.57 -25.48 -1.12
CA LYS A 173 -17.23 -26.58 -2.02
C LYS A 173 -18.48 -27.18 -2.71
N PRO A 174 -18.54 -27.19 -4.05
CA PRO A 174 -19.67 -27.77 -4.77
C PRO A 174 -19.85 -29.29 -4.48
N LYS A 175 -21.11 -29.76 -4.55
CA LYS A 175 -21.40 -31.17 -4.44
C LYS A 175 -20.72 -31.97 -5.55
N GLY A 176 -20.24 -33.16 -5.22
CA GLY A 176 -19.59 -34.05 -6.19
C GLY A 176 -18.10 -33.84 -6.40
N ILE A 177 -17.53 -32.72 -5.88
CA ILE A 177 -16.08 -32.47 -5.92
C ILE A 177 -15.44 -33.03 -4.66
N THR A 178 -14.35 -33.81 -4.81
CA THR A 178 -13.60 -34.31 -3.66
C THR A 178 -12.87 -33.19 -2.94
N PRO A 179 -12.61 -33.28 -1.61
CA PRO A 179 -11.83 -32.29 -0.88
C PRO A 179 -10.45 -32.02 -1.51
N THR A 180 -9.74 -33.05 -1.92
CA THR A 180 -8.42 -32.91 -2.56
C THR A 180 -8.50 -32.18 -3.90
N ALA A 181 -9.49 -32.49 -4.75
CA ALA A 181 -9.66 -31.79 -6.01
C ALA A 181 -10.06 -30.34 -5.79
N TYR A 182 -10.87 -30.04 -4.78
CA TYR A 182 -11.23 -28.67 -4.42
C TYR A 182 -10.03 -27.88 -3.91
N GLU A 183 -9.21 -28.50 -3.06
CA GLU A 183 -7.97 -27.89 -2.56
C GLU A 183 -7.04 -27.51 -3.72
N GLN A 184 -6.73 -28.48 -4.59
CA GLN A 184 -5.72 -28.30 -5.65
C GLN A 184 -6.20 -27.42 -6.80
N ASN A 185 -7.48 -27.51 -7.17
CA ASN A 185 -7.98 -26.87 -8.37
C ASN A 185 -8.76 -25.58 -8.09
N PHE A 186 -8.99 -25.24 -6.81
CA PHE A 186 -9.69 -24.02 -6.45
C PHE A 186 -8.98 -23.25 -5.33
N LEU A 187 -8.81 -23.82 -4.13
CA LEU A 187 -8.32 -23.06 -2.97
C LEU A 187 -6.88 -22.54 -3.18
N ILE A 188 -5.99 -23.40 -3.67
CA ILE A 188 -4.60 -23.01 -3.95
C ILE A 188 -4.54 -21.92 -5.05
N PRO A 189 -5.16 -22.11 -6.23
CA PRO A 189 -5.16 -21.07 -7.26
C PRO A 189 -5.74 -19.73 -6.80
N VAL A 190 -6.84 -19.72 -6.06
CA VAL A 190 -7.44 -18.48 -5.54
C VAL A 190 -6.49 -17.80 -4.54
N LYS A 191 -5.87 -18.58 -3.64
CA LYS A 191 -4.88 -18.06 -2.70
C LYS A 191 -3.69 -17.43 -3.44
N ASP A 192 -3.16 -18.12 -4.45
CA ASP A 192 -2.01 -17.62 -5.22
C ASP A 192 -2.35 -16.33 -5.97
N MET A 193 -3.56 -16.22 -6.53
CA MET A 193 -4.07 -14.96 -7.09
C MET A 193 -4.08 -13.84 -6.04
N MET A 194 -4.63 -14.10 -4.86
CA MET A 194 -4.69 -13.11 -3.78
C MET A 194 -3.29 -12.67 -3.34
N MET A 195 -2.42 -13.63 -3.02
CA MET A 195 -1.09 -13.35 -2.49
C MET A 195 -0.20 -12.57 -3.46
N SER A 196 -0.33 -12.79 -4.77
CA SER A 196 0.44 -12.07 -5.79
C SER A 196 -0.18 -10.75 -6.23
N SER A 197 -1.44 -10.46 -5.86
CA SER A 197 -2.23 -9.38 -6.43
C SER A 197 -1.70 -7.97 -6.11
N ARG A 198 -1.12 -7.76 -4.92
CA ARG A 198 -0.48 -6.48 -4.57
C ARG A 198 0.70 -6.17 -5.49
N GLU A 199 1.62 -7.13 -5.65
CA GLU A 199 2.80 -6.94 -6.50
C GLU A 199 2.39 -6.77 -7.98
N THR A 200 1.31 -7.41 -8.41
CA THR A 200 0.72 -7.19 -9.72
C THR A 200 0.29 -5.73 -9.90
N ALA A 201 -0.43 -5.17 -8.93
CA ALA A 201 -0.83 -3.77 -8.95
C ALA A 201 0.36 -2.81 -8.90
N VAL A 202 1.36 -3.09 -8.05
CA VAL A 202 2.60 -2.31 -7.99
C VAL A 202 3.31 -2.32 -9.34
N ASN A 203 3.38 -3.46 -10.03
CA ASN A 203 4.02 -3.56 -11.34
C ASN A 203 3.42 -2.62 -12.37
N TYR A 204 2.09 -2.53 -12.49
CA TYR A 204 1.48 -1.65 -13.49
C TYR A 204 1.17 -0.23 -12.99
N MET A 205 1.35 0.07 -11.71
CA MET A 205 1.10 1.40 -11.14
C MET A 205 2.38 2.11 -10.69
N MET A 206 3.19 1.44 -9.86
CA MET A 206 4.27 2.07 -9.08
C MET A 206 5.55 1.22 -9.07
N PRO A 207 6.07 0.80 -10.24
CA PRO A 207 7.28 -0.01 -10.30
C PRO A 207 8.44 0.70 -9.61
N LEU A 208 9.31 -0.06 -8.95
CA LEU A 208 10.54 0.42 -8.33
C LEU A 208 10.33 1.51 -7.24
N GLY A 209 9.13 1.57 -6.63
CA GLY A 209 8.78 2.62 -5.67
C GLY A 209 8.41 3.96 -6.32
N PHE A 210 8.06 3.95 -7.58
CA PHE A 210 7.57 5.10 -8.33
C PHE A 210 6.30 5.65 -7.68
N HIS A 211 6.27 6.93 -7.33
CA HIS A 211 5.40 7.41 -6.27
C HIS A 211 4.33 8.39 -6.75
N HIS A 212 3.10 8.20 -6.26
CA HIS A 212 1.95 9.13 -6.31
C HIS A 212 1.65 9.68 -7.72
N ILE A 213 1.49 8.81 -8.68
CA ILE A 213 1.23 9.16 -10.08
C ILE A 213 -0.25 9.05 -10.46
N PHE A 214 -1.14 9.06 -9.44
CA PHE A 214 -2.59 9.05 -9.60
C PHE A 214 -3.09 10.41 -10.06
N GLY A 215 -4.07 10.43 -10.96
CA GLY A 215 -4.82 11.63 -11.31
C GLY A 215 -5.59 12.23 -10.13
N GLY A 216 -6.00 13.47 -10.25
CA GLY A 216 -6.73 14.18 -9.19
C GLY A 216 -8.08 13.55 -8.83
N SER A 217 -8.62 12.67 -9.67
CA SER A 217 -9.80 11.85 -9.38
C SER A 217 -9.51 10.65 -8.47
N HIS A 218 -8.24 10.29 -8.26
CA HIS A 218 -7.73 9.09 -7.58
C HIS A 218 -8.05 7.76 -8.28
N TYR A 219 -8.75 7.79 -9.42
CA TYR A 219 -9.13 6.56 -10.13
C TYR A 219 -8.02 6.05 -11.05
N GLY A 220 -7.33 6.85 -11.77
CA GLY A 220 -6.37 6.43 -12.79
C GLY A 220 -5.09 7.24 -12.77
N PRO A 221 -4.21 7.03 -13.75
CA PRO A 221 -2.95 7.76 -13.86
C PRO A 221 -3.18 9.22 -14.25
N GLY A 222 -2.35 10.10 -13.73
CA GLY A 222 -2.33 11.53 -14.09
C GLY A 222 -0.92 12.09 -13.99
N PRO A 223 0.11 11.45 -14.58
CA PRO A 223 1.50 11.84 -14.38
C PRO A 223 1.81 13.28 -14.82
N TRP A 224 0.99 13.85 -15.69
CA TRP A 224 1.09 15.24 -16.18
C TRP A 224 0.36 16.27 -15.31
N GLU A 225 -0.41 15.83 -14.31
CA GLU A 225 -1.21 16.75 -13.51
C GLU A 225 -0.33 17.63 -12.61
N ASN A 226 -0.57 18.94 -12.68
CA ASN A 226 0.09 19.94 -11.87
C ASN A 226 -0.94 20.94 -11.33
N SER A 227 -1.30 20.84 -10.06
CA SER A 227 -2.28 21.70 -9.42
C SER A 227 -1.65 23.02 -8.97
N ILE A 228 -2.13 24.13 -9.48
CA ILE A 228 -1.72 25.47 -9.05
C ILE A 228 -2.12 25.74 -7.59
N ARG A 229 -3.25 25.16 -7.12
CA ARG A 229 -3.74 25.38 -5.75
C ARG A 229 -2.97 24.57 -4.71
N ARG A 230 -2.59 23.35 -5.07
CA ARG A 230 -1.89 22.41 -4.20
C ARG A 230 -0.81 21.67 -4.99
N PRO A 231 0.30 22.36 -5.34
CA PRO A 231 1.41 21.74 -6.09
C PRO A 231 1.95 20.49 -5.39
N ASP A 232 1.98 20.51 -4.06
CA ASP A 232 2.40 19.42 -3.19
C ASP A 232 1.47 18.18 -3.22
N TRP A 233 0.33 18.24 -3.90
CA TRP A 233 -0.56 17.11 -4.16
C TRP A 233 -0.51 16.62 -5.61
N SER A 234 0.24 17.30 -6.44
CA SER A 234 0.29 16.99 -7.87
C SER A 234 1.27 15.85 -8.14
N PRO A 235 0.94 14.91 -9.01
CA PRO A 235 1.84 13.82 -9.44
C PRO A 235 3.23 14.29 -9.85
N VAL A 236 3.33 15.37 -10.63
CA VAL A 236 4.61 15.94 -11.07
C VAL A 236 5.54 16.33 -9.89
N PHE A 237 4.97 16.68 -8.75
CA PHE A 237 5.73 17.00 -7.53
C PHE A 237 6.45 15.78 -6.97
N TYR A 238 5.85 14.60 -7.11
CA TYR A 238 6.36 13.35 -6.51
C TYR A 238 7.27 12.57 -7.44
N HIS A 239 6.91 12.41 -8.70
CA HIS A 239 7.73 11.61 -9.61
C HIS A 239 8.99 12.35 -10.08
N LYS A 240 9.00 13.70 -10.05
CA LYS A 240 10.15 14.54 -10.42
C LYS A 240 10.77 14.21 -11.77
N ALA A 241 9.98 13.65 -12.71
CA ALA A 241 10.50 13.30 -14.02
C ALA A 241 10.92 14.57 -14.79
N ASP A 242 12.13 14.55 -15.32
CA ASP A 242 12.69 15.58 -16.18
C ASP A 242 13.64 14.94 -17.23
N LYS A 243 14.32 15.77 -18.02
CA LYS A 243 15.29 15.31 -19.01
C LYS A 243 16.48 14.55 -18.43
N ASN A 244 16.72 14.67 -17.11
CA ASN A 244 17.88 14.06 -16.45
C ASN A 244 17.51 12.73 -15.77
N GLY A 245 16.22 12.49 -15.49
CA GLY A 245 15.81 11.27 -14.82
C GLY A 245 14.45 11.36 -14.15
N VAL A 246 14.22 10.48 -13.18
CA VAL A 246 12.95 10.29 -12.49
C VAL A 246 13.16 9.82 -11.04
N GLY A 247 12.17 10.02 -10.21
CA GLY A 247 12.20 9.65 -8.78
C GLY A 247 12.45 10.84 -7.87
N PHE A 248 12.09 10.71 -6.62
CA PHE A 248 12.24 11.78 -5.62
C PHE A 248 13.53 11.57 -4.82
N ASP A 249 14.45 12.51 -4.87
CA ASP A 249 15.65 12.45 -4.03
C ASP A 249 15.29 12.75 -2.57
N ARG A 250 15.18 11.68 -1.77
CA ARG A 250 14.92 11.69 -0.33
C ARG A 250 16.16 11.28 0.48
N THR A 251 17.30 11.17 -0.19
CA THR A 251 18.61 10.95 0.46
C THR A 251 19.02 12.16 1.28
N ARG A 252 20.16 12.04 1.98
CA ARG A 252 20.78 13.14 2.72
C ARG A 252 21.16 14.34 1.83
N ASN A 253 21.31 14.11 0.52
CA ASN A 253 21.59 15.19 -0.44
C ASN A 253 20.31 15.88 -0.95
N GLY A 254 19.16 15.24 -0.81
CA GLY A 254 17.85 15.76 -1.22
C GLY A 254 17.03 16.30 -0.05
N SER A 255 15.84 15.73 0.18
CA SER A 255 14.95 16.14 1.27
C SER A 255 15.35 15.59 2.65
N ALA A 256 16.35 14.73 2.72
CA ALA A 256 16.83 14.07 3.93
C ALA A 256 15.76 13.26 4.68
N ASN A 257 14.72 12.77 4.00
CA ASN A 257 13.70 11.91 4.61
C ASN A 257 14.29 10.65 5.24
N VAL A 258 15.37 10.12 4.65
CA VAL A 258 16.09 8.95 5.19
C VAL A 258 16.55 9.14 6.62
N ASP A 259 16.86 10.38 7.07
CA ASP A 259 17.31 10.66 8.43
C ASP A 259 16.16 10.64 9.46
N GLN A 260 14.92 10.47 9.01
CA GLN A 260 13.79 10.22 9.90
C GLN A 260 13.68 8.75 10.33
N TYR A 261 14.42 7.84 9.70
CA TYR A 261 14.54 6.43 10.09
C TYR A 261 15.72 6.22 11.01
N HIS A 262 15.67 5.19 11.85
CA HIS A 262 16.83 4.78 12.67
C HIS A 262 17.82 3.97 11.85
N GLU A 263 19.09 3.96 12.29
CA GLU A 263 20.07 3.04 11.75
C GLU A 263 19.71 1.57 12.10
N PRO A 264 19.90 0.60 11.18
CA PRO A 264 20.62 0.74 9.92
C PRO A 264 19.77 1.18 8.72
N LEU A 265 18.46 1.42 8.88
CA LEU A 265 17.56 1.74 7.78
C LEU A 265 17.92 3.07 7.10
N ALA A 266 18.28 4.09 7.89
CA ALA A 266 18.69 5.39 7.33
C ALA A 266 19.84 5.24 6.34
N SER A 267 20.87 4.47 6.71
CA SER A 267 22.00 4.19 5.82
C SER A 267 21.62 3.30 4.64
N GLN A 268 20.75 2.31 4.86
CA GLN A 268 20.27 1.42 3.82
C GLN A 268 19.53 2.17 2.72
N PHE A 269 18.59 3.04 3.10
CA PHE A 269 17.79 3.81 2.14
C PHE A 269 18.58 4.94 1.47
N ASN A 270 19.61 5.45 2.15
CA ASN A 270 20.45 6.51 1.62
C ASN A 270 21.42 6.04 0.53
N SER A 271 21.79 4.77 0.50
CA SER A 271 22.75 4.21 -0.45
C SER A 271 22.05 3.48 -1.59
N LEU A 272 22.43 3.80 -2.84
CA LEU A 272 21.95 3.06 -4.03
C LEU A 272 22.29 1.57 -4.00
N GLU A 273 23.40 1.19 -3.37
CA GLU A 273 23.87 -0.19 -3.30
C GLU A 273 23.00 -1.06 -2.37
N THR A 274 22.41 -0.45 -1.35
CA THR A 274 21.66 -1.16 -0.31
C THR A 274 20.18 -0.84 -0.26
N CYS A 275 19.74 0.22 -0.95
CA CYS A 275 18.33 0.56 -1.06
C CYS A 275 17.57 -0.59 -1.74
N PRO A 276 16.48 -1.09 -1.15
CA PRO A 276 15.64 -2.07 -1.81
C PRO A 276 15.15 -1.57 -3.18
N GLU A 277 15.33 -2.38 -4.22
CA GLU A 277 14.95 -1.99 -5.58
C GLU A 277 13.45 -1.61 -5.67
N SER A 278 12.60 -2.24 -4.85
CA SER A 278 11.17 -1.92 -4.73
C SER A 278 10.87 -0.52 -4.18
N LEU A 279 11.85 0.18 -3.59
CA LEU A 279 11.75 1.54 -3.05
C LEU A 279 12.75 2.51 -3.69
N LEU A 280 13.38 2.10 -4.78
CA LEU A 280 14.49 2.83 -5.39
C LEU A 280 14.07 4.25 -5.82
N LEU A 281 12.98 4.38 -6.56
CA LEU A 281 12.48 5.68 -7.02
C LEU A 281 11.70 6.45 -5.94
N TRP A 282 11.41 5.81 -4.82
CA TRP A 282 10.90 6.49 -3.64
C TRP A 282 11.98 7.35 -2.97
N PHE A 283 13.21 6.82 -2.87
CA PHE A 283 14.30 7.47 -2.15
C PHE A 283 15.31 8.17 -3.06
N HIS A 284 15.42 7.80 -4.34
CA HIS A 284 16.44 8.30 -5.25
C HIS A 284 15.86 8.89 -6.53
N HIS A 285 16.45 9.98 -6.99
CA HIS A 285 16.28 10.50 -8.35
C HIS A 285 17.39 9.93 -9.24
N LEU A 286 17.02 9.19 -10.27
CA LEU A 286 17.96 8.43 -11.09
C LEU A 286 17.87 8.82 -12.57
N PRO A 287 19.00 8.86 -13.27
CA PRO A 287 18.98 9.08 -14.71
C PRO A 287 18.30 7.92 -15.44
N TRP A 288 17.73 8.24 -16.61
CA TRP A 288 16.95 7.28 -17.40
C TRP A 288 17.75 6.06 -17.86
N ASP A 289 19.08 6.22 -18.05
CA ASP A 289 20.04 5.19 -18.46
C ASP A 289 20.74 4.51 -17.25
N TYR A 290 20.28 4.78 -16.02
CA TYR A 290 20.80 4.12 -14.83
C TYR A 290 20.68 2.59 -14.96
N LYS A 291 21.77 1.86 -14.71
CA LYS A 291 21.79 0.39 -14.80
C LYS A 291 21.37 -0.25 -13.48
N LEU A 292 20.29 -1.01 -13.54
CA LEU A 292 19.76 -1.79 -12.42
C LEU A 292 20.53 -3.11 -12.23
N SER A 293 20.23 -3.82 -11.15
CA SER A 293 20.83 -5.14 -10.85
C SER A 293 20.59 -6.17 -11.95
N SER A 294 19.48 -6.02 -12.71
CA SER A 294 19.16 -6.82 -13.89
C SER A 294 20.08 -6.57 -15.09
N GLY A 295 20.88 -5.50 -15.07
CA GLY A 295 21.70 -5.02 -16.19
C GLY A 295 20.93 -4.17 -17.20
N ARG A 296 19.60 -4.01 -17.07
CA ARG A 296 18.78 -3.13 -17.92
C ARG A 296 18.87 -1.68 -17.45
N GLU A 297 18.56 -0.76 -18.36
CA GLU A 297 18.39 0.65 -18.05
C GLU A 297 17.09 0.88 -17.29
N LEU A 298 17.06 1.93 -16.49
CA LEU A 298 15.90 2.27 -15.64
C LEU A 298 14.60 2.33 -16.44
N TRP A 299 14.64 2.98 -17.61
CA TRP A 299 13.46 3.08 -18.48
C TRP A 299 12.98 1.72 -18.97
N ASP A 300 13.88 0.88 -19.43
CA ASP A 300 13.56 -0.48 -19.91
C ASP A 300 12.98 -1.34 -18.79
N GLU A 301 13.49 -1.19 -17.57
CA GLU A 301 13.00 -1.93 -16.41
C GLU A 301 11.59 -1.47 -16.01
N ILE A 302 11.34 -0.15 -15.99
CA ILE A 302 10.00 0.40 -15.75
C ILE A 302 9.00 -0.14 -16.78
N CYS A 303 9.32 -0.10 -18.05
CA CYS A 303 8.46 -0.64 -19.12
C CYS A 303 8.19 -2.13 -18.95
N LEU A 304 9.22 -2.91 -18.58
CA LEU A 304 9.09 -4.35 -18.32
C LEU A 304 8.14 -4.63 -17.17
N HIS A 305 8.20 -3.83 -16.09
CA HIS A 305 7.28 -3.95 -14.96
C HIS A 305 5.83 -3.70 -15.37
N TYR A 306 5.55 -2.69 -16.18
CA TYR A 306 4.20 -2.43 -16.69
C TYR A 306 3.66 -3.61 -17.50
N ASP A 307 4.44 -4.12 -18.44
CA ASP A 307 4.05 -5.28 -19.25
C ASP A 307 3.87 -6.54 -18.40
N LYS A 308 4.71 -6.72 -17.40
CA LYS A 308 4.59 -7.82 -16.43
C LYS A 308 3.28 -7.71 -15.64
N GLY A 309 2.93 -6.51 -15.16
CA GLY A 309 1.68 -6.29 -14.42
C GLY A 309 0.46 -6.62 -15.27
N ILE A 310 0.40 -6.14 -16.53
CA ILE A 310 -0.67 -6.45 -17.47
C ILE A 310 -0.76 -7.96 -17.72
N SER A 311 0.37 -8.60 -18.00
CA SER A 311 0.44 -10.05 -18.26
C SER A 311 -0.05 -10.85 -17.05
N GLN A 312 0.25 -10.43 -15.83
CA GLN A 312 -0.23 -11.07 -14.61
C GLN A 312 -1.74 -10.95 -14.45
N VAL A 313 -2.35 -9.81 -14.77
CA VAL A 313 -3.83 -9.67 -14.77
C VAL A 313 -4.46 -10.59 -15.82
N GLU A 314 -3.87 -10.71 -17.01
CA GLU A 314 -4.32 -11.67 -18.03
C GLU A 314 -4.24 -13.13 -17.54
N GLU A 315 -3.20 -13.48 -16.79
CA GLU A 315 -3.11 -14.82 -16.17
C GLU A 315 -4.19 -15.02 -15.11
N TYR A 316 -4.54 -14.00 -14.31
CA TYR A 316 -5.68 -14.09 -13.39
C TYR A 316 -7.00 -14.34 -14.12
N LYS A 317 -7.27 -13.68 -15.23
CA LYS A 317 -8.45 -13.92 -16.07
C LYS A 317 -8.50 -15.36 -16.57
N LYS A 318 -7.38 -15.87 -17.11
CA LYS A 318 -7.27 -17.27 -17.57
C LYS A 318 -7.45 -18.27 -16.43
N MET A 319 -6.89 -17.96 -15.26
CA MET A 319 -7.04 -18.80 -14.06
C MET A 319 -8.50 -18.79 -13.61
N TRP A 320 -9.10 -17.60 -13.46
CA TRP A 320 -10.49 -17.46 -13.03
C TRP A 320 -11.47 -18.19 -13.96
N ALA A 321 -11.25 -18.14 -15.27
CA ALA A 321 -12.06 -18.88 -16.23
C ALA A 321 -12.08 -20.39 -15.96
N LYS A 322 -10.97 -20.98 -15.49
CA LYS A 322 -10.88 -22.39 -15.10
C LYS A 322 -11.62 -22.70 -13.78
N LEU A 323 -11.84 -21.68 -12.94
CA LEU A 323 -12.50 -21.82 -11.64
C LEU A 323 -14.02 -21.76 -11.72
N LYS A 324 -14.60 -21.50 -12.88
CA LYS A 324 -16.06 -21.44 -13.09
C LYS A 324 -16.84 -22.60 -12.47
N PRO A 325 -16.38 -23.88 -12.54
CA PRO A 325 -17.12 -25.01 -11.96
C PRO A 325 -17.19 -25.00 -10.42
N TYR A 326 -16.42 -24.14 -9.76
CA TYR A 326 -16.27 -24.12 -8.30
C TYR A 326 -17.02 -23.00 -7.60
N VAL A 327 -17.59 -22.06 -8.34
CA VAL A 327 -18.29 -20.88 -7.82
C VAL A 327 -19.68 -20.74 -8.42
N SER A 328 -20.54 -19.92 -7.80
CA SER A 328 -21.83 -19.57 -8.41
C SER A 328 -21.63 -18.71 -9.66
N GLU A 329 -22.60 -18.75 -10.57
CA GLU A 329 -22.56 -17.95 -11.80
C GLU A 329 -22.48 -16.44 -11.50
N SER A 330 -23.15 -15.97 -10.45
CA SER A 330 -23.10 -14.55 -10.04
C SER A 330 -21.69 -14.13 -9.61
N ILE A 331 -21.04 -14.92 -8.76
CA ILE A 331 -19.65 -14.65 -8.33
C ILE A 331 -18.68 -14.74 -9.51
N PHE A 332 -18.89 -15.76 -10.37
CA PHE A 332 -18.04 -15.90 -11.55
C PHE A 332 -18.10 -14.67 -12.46
N ASN A 333 -19.29 -14.18 -12.74
CA ASN A 333 -19.51 -13.02 -13.62
C ASN A 333 -18.98 -11.74 -12.96
N GLU A 334 -19.28 -11.50 -11.68
CA GLU A 334 -18.77 -10.33 -10.93
C GLU A 334 -17.23 -10.25 -11.00
N VAL A 335 -16.53 -11.32 -10.66
CA VAL A 335 -15.07 -11.33 -10.66
C VAL A 335 -14.51 -11.23 -12.09
N SER A 336 -15.14 -11.86 -13.07
CA SER A 336 -14.72 -11.75 -14.48
C SER A 336 -14.80 -10.30 -14.96
N GLU A 337 -15.89 -9.59 -14.67
CA GLU A 337 -16.07 -8.18 -15.02
C GLU A 337 -15.00 -7.29 -14.34
N LYS A 338 -14.74 -7.53 -13.05
CA LYS A 338 -13.72 -6.78 -12.31
C LYS A 338 -12.31 -7.01 -12.85
N LEU A 339 -11.97 -8.22 -13.22
CA LEU A 339 -10.68 -8.52 -13.86
C LEU A 339 -10.57 -7.91 -15.27
N ASP A 340 -11.68 -7.79 -16.01
CA ASP A 340 -11.70 -7.07 -17.29
C ASP A 340 -11.43 -5.58 -17.10
N ILE A 341 -12.06 -4.96 -16.10
CA ILE A 341 -11.80 -3.56 -15.73
C ILE A 341 -10.33 -3.40 -15.33
N GLN A 342 -9.83 -4.24 -14.42
CA GLN A 342 -8.44 -4.16 -13.95
C GLN A 342 -7.44 -4.29 -15.10
N LYS A 343 -7.70 -5.17 -16.06
CA LYS A 343 -6.85 -5.33 -17.24
C LYS A 343 -6.82 -4.06 -18.10
N ASN A 344 -7.98 -3.47 -18.38
CA ASN A 344 -8.08 -2.25 -19.16
C ASN A 344 -7.41 -1.07 -18.43
N ASP A 345 -7.58 -0.98 -17.11
CA ASP A 345 -6.93 0.02 -16.29
C ASP A 345 -5.41 -0.16 -16.27
N ALA A 346 -4.91 -1.40 -16.16
CA ALA A 346 -3.47 -1.68 -16.20
C ALA A 346 -2.83 -1.26 -17.55
N GLU A 347 -3.53 -1.47 -18.67
CA GLU A 347 -3.09 -0.99 -19.99
C GLU A 347 -3.11 0.55 -20.02
N TRP A 348 -4.14 1.19 -19.52
CA TRP A 348 -4.22 2.66 -19.41
C TRP A 348 -3.07 3.22 -18.57
N TRP A 349 -2.74 2.59 -17.43
CA TRP A 349 -1.60 2.98 -16.59
C TRP A 349 -0.30 2.92 -17.37
N ARG A 350 0.02 1.80 -18.05
CA ARG A 350 1.21 1.68 -18.91
C ARG A 350 1.25 2.78 -19.96
N ASP A 351 0.16 2.95 -20.69
CA ASP A 351 0.11 3.87 -21.80
C ASP A 351 0.27 5.34 -21.37
N ALA A 352 -0.33 5.70 -20.22
CA ALA A 352 -0.17 7.04 -19.64
C ALA A 352 1.24 7.29 -19.11
N LEU A 353 1.84 6.29 -18.44
CA LEU A 353 3.16 6.45 -17.83
C LEU A 353 4.30 6.33 -18.84
N SER A 354 4.08 5.66 -19.96
CA SER A 354 5.05 5.64 -21.08
C SER A 354 5.28 7.03 -21.70
N LEU A 355 4.39 7.99 -21.45
CA LEU A 355 4.52 9.36 -21.93
C LEU A 355 5.29 10.29 -20.96
N ILE A 356 5.65 9.80 -19.77
CA ILE A 356 6.20 10.66 -18.71
C ILE A 356 7.58 11.23 -19.02
N HIS A 357 8.34 10.57 -19.89
CA HIS A 357 9.70 10.96 -20.27
C HIS A 357 9.76 11.74 -21.61
N ILE A 358 8.61 11.93 -22.29
CA ILE A 358 8.50 12.71 -23.53
C ILE A 358 8.27 14.18 -23.19
#